data_484321d201b4d91ea65b6dadb76b44e8
#
_entry.id   484321d201b4d91ea65b6dadb76b44e8
#
_cell.length_a   1.000
_cell.length_b   1.000
_cell.length_c   1.000
_cell.angle_alpha   90.00
_cell.angle_beta   90.00
_cell.angle_gamma   90.00
#
_symmetry.space_group_name_H-M   'P 1'
#
loop_
_entity.id
_entity.type
_entity.pdbx_description
1 polymer ?
#
loop_
_entity_poly.entity_id
_entity_poly.type
_entity_poly.pdbx_seq_one_letter_code
_entity_poly.pdbx_strand_id
1 'polypeptide(L)'
;MILEKINNKTLENVKKREEKISLDELENIIADGNFPTKDVKKFLKSSIDEPIRIIAEVKKASPSKGVIKEDFDHLQIAKEYNDFGANAISILTEPHFFLGNLDYLKEIKNITNIPLLRKDFILTKYQIAEALIYGADFILLIAKSLSQDELNELYSYARGLNLEVLVEIHDFEDLTKALKSKADIIGINHRNLKTFEMDMNLCEELIPLIPEGKIIVAESGVSDSEVIKRLHNLG
;
A
#
# COMPACT_ATOMS: atom_id res chain seq x y z
N MET A 1 13.45 11.51 12.66
CA MET A 1 13.26 10.04 12.47
C MET A 1 13.25 9.73 10.96
N ILE A 2 13.42 8.46 10.56
CA ILE A 2 13.46 8.13 9.11
C ILE A 2 12.12 8.45 8.43
N LEU A 3 11.01 8.09 9.06
CA LEU A 3 9.66 8.37 8.54
C LEU A 3 9.46 9.87 8.28
N GLU A 4 9.84 10.72 9.20
CA GLU A 4 9.76 12.17 9.06
C GLU A 4 10.62 12.71 7.89
N LYS A 5 11.84 12.15 7.71
CA LYS A 5 12.69 12.51 6.56
C LYS A 5 12.02 12.13 5.25
N ILE A 6 11.41 10.93 5.20
CA ILE A 6 10.70 10.47 4.00
C ILE A 6 9.49 11.35 3.73
N ASN A 7 8.66 11.62 4.76
CA ASN A 7 7.48 12.47 4.62
C ASN A 7 7.84 13.88 4.12
N ASN A 8 8.86 14.51 4.70
CA ASN A 8 9.32 15.83 4.25
C ASN A 8 9.80 15.80 2.80
N LYS A 9 10.57 14.77 2.43
CA LYS A 9 11.05 14.62 1.05
C LYS A 9 9.92 14.37 0.08
N THR A 10 8.92 13.58 0.48
CA THR A 10 7.71 13.33 -0.30
C THR A 10 6.96 14.63 -0.58
N LEU A 11 6.72 15.47 0.46
CA LEU A 11 6.05 16.75 0.29
C LEU A 11 6.81 17.71 -0.62
N GLU A 12 8.15 17.77 -0.52
CA GLU A 12 8.96 18.55 -1.47
C GLU A 12 8.79 18.07 -2.92
N ASN A 13 8.73 16.76 -3.13
CA ASN A 13 8.57 16.18 -4.47
C ASN A 13 7.15 16.39 -5.01
N VAL A 14 6.13 16.25 -4.16
CA VAL A 14 4.74 16.55 -4.53
C VAL A 14 4.64 17.99 -5.00
N LYS A 15 5.13 18.96 -4.21
CA LYS A 15 5.11 20.39 -4.58
C LYS A 15 5.71 20.65 -5.96
N LYS A 16 6.86 20.04 -6.28
CA LYS A 16 7.49 20.19 -7.61
C LYS A 16 6.67 19.59 -8.75
N ARG A 17 5.85 18.58 -8.49
CA ARG A 17 4.95 18.00 -9.49
C ARG A 17 3.70 18.85 -9.64
N GLU A 18 3.16 19.39 -8.56
CA GLU A 18 2.02 20.31 -8.55
C GLU A 18 2.34 21.62 -9.29
N GLU A 19 3.60 22.09 -9.30
CA GLU A 19 4.05 23.24 -10.11
C GLU A 19 3.96 22.98 -11.63
N LYS A 20 3.93 21.70 -12.05
CA LYS A 20 3.84 21.31 -13.47
C LYS A 20 2.43 20.98 -13.90
N ILE A 21 1.70 20.29 -13.05
CA ILE A 21 0.30 19.90 -13.23
C ILE A 21 -0.35 20.03 -11.85
N SER A 22 -1.34 20.90 -11.72
CA SER A 22 -2.05 21.13 -10.46
C SER A 22 -2.98 19.97 -10.11
N LEU A 23 -3.45 19.92 -8.85
CA LEU A 23 -4.48 18.96 -8.45
C LEU A 23 -5.77 19.14 -9.28
N ASP A 24 -6.20 20.36 -9.50
CA ASP A 24 -7.41 20.66 -10.30
C ASP A 24 -7.28 20.13 -11.75
N GLU A 25 -6.09 20.22 -12.35
CA GLU A 25 -5.84 19.65 -13.67
C GLU A 25 -5.87 18.12 -13.65
N LEU A 26 -5.33 17.47 -12.61
CA LEU A 26 -5.47 16.01 -12.44
C LEU A 26 -6.92 15.59 -12.26
N GLU A 27 -7.70 16.32 -11.47
CA GLU A 27 -9.13 16.05 -11.26
C GLU A 27 -9.92 16.23 -12.58
N ASN A 28 -9.60 17.22 -13.40
CA ASN A 28 -10.19 17.38 -14.74
C ASN A 28 -9.82 16.20 -15.66
N ILE A 29 -8.55 15.76 -15.66
CA ILE A 29 -8.12 14.56 -16.40
C ILE A 29 -8.93 13.33 -15.95
N ILE A 30 -9.16 13.20 -14.65
CA ILE A 30 -9.96 12.08 -14.10
C ILE A 30 -11.43 12.18 -14.53
N ALA A 31 -12.01 13.38 -14.49
CA ALA A 31 -13.40 13.60 -14.88
C ALA A 31 -13.67 13.33 -16.36
N ASP A 32 -12.72 13.71 -17.23
CA ASP A 32 -12.82 13.54 -18.69
C ASP A 32 -12.36 12.14 -19.16
N GLY A 33 -11.61 11.40 -18.33
CA GLY A 33 -11.01 10.12 -18.66
C GLY A 33 -11.82 8.92 -18.21
N ASN A 34 -11.28 7.73 -18.50
CA ASN A 34 -11.80 6.46 -18.02
C ASN A 34 -10.67 5.70 -17.31
N PHE A 35 -10.73 5.64 -15.98
CA PHE A 35 -9.73 5.01 -15.12
C PHE A 35 -10.37 3.89 -14.29
N PRO A 36 -10.67 2.72 -14.91
CA PRO A 36 -11.33 1.62 -14.21
C PRO A 36 -10.41 1.00 -13.17
N THR A 37 -10.96 0.77 -11.99
CA THR A 37 -10.31 0.04 -10.91
C THR A 37 -10.86 -1.38 -10.80
N LYS A 38 -10.05 -2.31 -10.30
CA LYS A 38 -10.46 -3.68 -10.02
C LYS A 38 -11.11 -3.78 -8.64
N ASP A 39 -11.96 -4.78 -8.45
CA ASP A 39 -12.52 -5.12 -7.15
C ASP A 39 -11.47 -5.76 -6.24
N VAL A 40 -10.67 -4.91 -5.58
CA VAL A 40 -9.56 -5.33 -4.69
C VAL A 40 -10.03 -6.28 -3.59
N LYS A 41 -11.21 -6.01 -3.01
CA LYS A 41 -11.76 -6.83 -1.93
C LYS A 41 -12.03 -8.26 -2.38
N LYS A 42 -12.54 -8.46 -3.60
CA LYS A 42 -12.74 -9.77 -4.18
C LYS A 42 -11.43 -10.58 -4.31
N PHE A 43 -10.33 -9.92 -4.61
CA PHE A 43 -9.02 -10.57 -4.74
C PHE A 43 -8.35 -10.87 -3.40
N LEU A 44 -8.58 -10.03 -2.38
CA LEU A 44 -7.91 -10.14 -1.09
C LEU A 44 -8.72 -10.87 -0.02
N LYS A 45 -10.06 -10.92 -0.14
CA LYS A 45 -10.89 -11.62 0.85
C LYS A 45 -10.62 -13.13 0.81
N SER A 46 -10.41 -13.69 1.98
CA SER A 46 -10.22 -15.12 2.20
C SER A 46 -10.96 -15.54 3.48
N SER A 47 -11.22 -16.81 3.64
CA SER A 47 -11.68 -17.41 4.88
C SER A 47 -10.63 -18.38 5.40
N ILE A 48 -10.78 -18.86 6.64
CA ILE A 48 -9.84 -19.79 7.26
C ILE A 48 -9.74 -21.13 6.50
N ASP A 49 -10.78 -21.48 5.74
CA ASP A 49 -10.81 -22.71 4.95
C ASP A 49 -10.25 -22.53 3.52
N GLU A 50 -9.89 -21.30 3.16
CA GLU A 50 -9.34 -20.99 1.84
C GLU A 50 -7.83 -20.70 1.92
N PRO A 51 -7.07 -20.89 0.83
CA PRO A 51 -5.67 -20.48 0.81
C PRO A 51 -5.50 -19.00 1.11
N ILE A 52 -4.49 -18.66 1.91
CA ILE A 52 -4.13 -17.27 2.20
C ILE A 52 -3.86 -16.49 0.92
N ARG A 53 -4.27 -15.24 0.87
CA ARG A 53 -4.04 -14.35 -0.28
C ARG A 53 -2.68 -13.66 -0.16
N ILE A 54 -2.00 -13.51 -1.27
CA ILE A 54 -0.65 -12.94 -1.33
C ILE A 54 -0.66 -11.61 -2.09
N ILE A 55 -0.18 -10.56 -1.43
CA ILE A 55 0.22 -9.30 -2.06
C ILE A 55 1.73 -9.37 -2.27
N ALA A 56 2.17 -9.52 -3.51
CA ALA A 56 3.59 -9.63 -3.83
C ALA A 56 4.20 -8.24 -4.10
N GLU A 57 5.42 -7.99 -3.59
CA GLU A 57 6.00 -6.64 -3.60
C GLU A 57 7.13 -6.48 -4.62
N VAL A 58 6.96 -5.55 -5.57
CA VAL A 58 7.97 -5.10 -6.53
C VAL A 58 8.79 -3.98 -5.89
N LYS A 59 10.01 -4.31 -5.42
CA LYS A 59 10.88 -3.41 -4.67
C LYS A 59 12.34 -3.55 -5.07
N LYS A 60 12.97 -2.44 -5.46
CA LYS A 60 14.38 -2.37 -5.83
C LYS A 60 15.29 -2.21 -4.61
N ALA A 61 14.94 -1.33 -3.69
CA ALA A 61 15.74 -0.97 -2.54
C ALA A 61 14.88 -0.66 -1.30
N SER A 62 15.50 -0.60 -0.14
CA SER A 62 14.89 -0.13 1.10
C SER A 62 15.90 0.57 2.01
N PRO A 63 15.47 1.49 2.90
CA PRO A 63 16.38 2.17 3.84
C PRO A 63 17.16 1.22 4.75
N SER A 64 16.59 0.07 5.09
CA SER A 64 17.19 -0.91 6.00
C SER A 64 18.15 -1.89 5.33
N LYS A 65 18.03 -2.13 4.01
CA LYS A 65 18.83 -3.13 3.27
C LYS A 65 19.63 -2.55 2.10
N GLY A 66 19.45 -1.27 1.78
CA GLY A 66 20.02 -0.68 0.56
C GLY A 66 19.40 -1.30 -0.70
N VAL A 67 20.18 -1.44 -1.76
CA VAL A 67 19.75 -2.12 -3.00
C VAL A 67 19.56 -3.60 -2.72
N ILE A 68 18.36 -4.12 -2.99
CA ILE A 68 17.98 -5.52 -2.77
C ILE A 68 18.22 -6.35 -4.04
N LYS A 69 17.98 -5.75 -5.20
CA LYS A 69 18.15 -6.39 -6.51
C LYS A 69 18.82 -5.40 -7.47
N GLU A 70 20.06 -5.67 -7.86
CA GLU A 70 20.81 -4.82 -8.78
C GLU A 70 20.24 -4.90 -10.20
N ASP A 71 20.04 -6.11 -10.72
CA ASP A 71 19.36 -6.37 -12.00
C ASP A 71 17.85 -6.32 -11.82
N PHE A 72 17.33 -5.12 -11.52
CA PHE A 72 15.92 -4.91 -11.23
C PHE A 72 15.13 -4.68 -12.52
N ASP A 73 14.35 -5.67 -12.91
CA ASP A 73 13.35 -5.59 -13.96
C ASP A 73 11.95 -5.73 -13.34
N HIS A 74 11.26 -4.59 -13.18
CA HIS A 74 9.95 -4.54 -12.56
C HIS A 74 8.86 -5.27 -13.37
N LEU A 75 8.98 -5.30 -14.72
CA LEU A 75 8.03 -6.01 -15.58
C LEU A 75 8.20 -7.52 -15.48
N GLN A 76 9.44 -8.00 -15.51
CA GLN A 76 9.72 -9.43 -15.34
C GLN A 76 9.25 -9.91 -13.97
N ILE A 77 9.55 -9.16 -12.88
CA ILE A 77 9.13 -9.50 -11.52
C ILE A 77 7.60 -9.52 -11.41
N ALA A 78 6.93 -8.50 -11.94
CA ALA A 78 5.47 -8.42 -11.89
C ALA A 78 4.81 -9.55 -12.70
N LYS A 79 5.38 -9.90 -13.85
CA LYS A 79 4.92 -11.04 -14.66
C LYS A 79 5.05 -12.36 -13.89
N GLU A 80 6.20 -12.60 -13.26
CA GLU A 80 6.42 -13.79 -12.44
C GLU A 80 5.39 -13.87 -11.30
N TYR A 81 5.14 -12.77 -10.57
CA TYR A 81 4.14 -12.74 -9.51
C TYR A 81 2.73 -13.06 -10.02
N ASN A 82 2.34 -12.50 -11.15
CA ASN A 82 1.07 -12.80 -11.79
C ASN A 82 0.97 -14.28 -12.20
N ASP A 83 2.00 -14.82 -12.85
CA ASP A 83 2.04 -16.19 -13.34
C ASP A 83 2.06 -17.23 -12.20
N PHE A 84 2.66 -16.90 -11.06
CA PHE A 84 2.69 -17.75 -9.86
C PHE A 84 1.50 -17.54 -8.92
N GLY A 85 0.50 -16.76 -9.30
CA GLY A 85 -0.79 -16.70 -8.62
C GLY A 85 -0.87 -15.74 -7.44
N ALA A 86 -0.06 -14.67 -7.43
CA ALA A 86 -0.27 -13.56 -6.51
C ALA A 86 -1.68 -12.97 -6.69
N ASN A 87 -2.29 -12.52 -5.61
CA ASN A 87 -3.64 -11.96 -5.62
C ASN A 87 -3.65 -10.44 -5.85
N ALA A 88 -2.54 -9.78 -5.55
CA ALA A 88 -2.29 -8.38 -5.85
C ALA A 88 -0.77 -8.12 -5.95
N ILE A 89 -0.38 -7.01 -6.57
CA ILE A 89 1.01 -6.56 -6.62
C ILE A 89 1.13 -5.22 -5.93
N SER A 90 2.06 -5.13 -4.97
CA SER A 90 2.48 -3.89 -4.32
C SER A 90 3.68 -3.32 -5.07
N ILE A 91 3.59 -2.05 -5.49
CA ILE A 91 4.61 -1.41 -6.32
C ILE A 91 5.17 -0.20 -5.60
N LEU A 92 6.48 -0.25 -5.24
CA LEU A 92 7.17 0.88 -4.63
C LEU A 92 7.31 2.01 -5.65
N THR A 93 6.74 3.17 -5.32
CA THR A 93 6.81 4.36 -6.20
C THR A 93 7.65 5.49 -5.60
N GLU A 94 8.10 5.37 -4.35
CA GLU A 94 8.96 6.33 -3.68
C GLU A 94 10.38 6.33 -4.29
N PRO A 95 10.88 7.46 -4.86
CA PRO A 95 12.07 7.43 -5.72
C PRO A 95 13.41 7.53 -4.98
N HIS A 96 13.46 8.06 -3.75
CA HIS A 96 14.71 8.39 -3.07
C HIS A 96 15.21 7.31 -2.13
N PHE A 97 14.32 6.72 -1.35
CA PHE A 97 14.66 5.76 -0.30
C PHE A 97 14.41 4.31 -0.74
N PHE A 98 13.48 4.11 -1.68
CA PHE A 98 13.14 2.79 -2.21
C PHE A 98 13.52 2.61 -3.67
N LEU A 99 14.04 3.65 -4.33
CA LEU A 99 14.40 3.68 -5.75
C LEU A 99 13.24 3.21 -6.65
N GLY A 100 12.02 3.56 -6.25
CA GLY A 100 10.79 3.30 -6.98
C GLY A 100 10.54 4.31 -8.09
N ASN A 101 9.50 4.06 -8.88
CA ASN A 101 9.03 4.99 -9.91
C ASN A 101 7.52 4.84 -10.09
N LEU A 102 6.84 5.98 -10.23
CA LEU A 102 5.39 6.02 -10.45
C LEU A 102 4.99 5.38 -11.79
N ASP A 103 5.84 5.48 -12.82
CA ASP A 103 5.62 4.86 -14.13
C ASP A 103 5.50 3.33 -14.07
N TYR A 104 6.12 2.68 -13.08
CA TYR A 104 6.00 1.23 -12.89
C TYR A 104 4.55 0.76 -12.75
N LEU A 105 3.68 1.58 -12.11
CA LEU A 105 2.24 1.28 -12.02
C LEU A 105 1.62 1.16 -13.41
N LYS A 106 1.84 2.17 -14.28
CA LYS A 106 1.29 2.22 -15.63
C LYS A 106 1.81 1.08 -16.50
N GLU A 107 3.09 0.79 -16.39
CA GLU A 107 3.73 -0.27 -17.16
C GLU A 107 3.25 -1.66 -16.74
N ILE A 108 3.18 -1.93 -15.42
CA ILE A 108 2.70 -3.21 -14.89
C ILE A 108 1.20 -3.40 -15.13
N LYS A 109 0.38 -2.32 -15.10
CA LYS A 109 -1.06 -2.38 -15.41
C LYS A 109 -1.35 -3.03 -16.76
N ASN A 110 -0.47 -2.82 -17.73
CA ASN A 110 -0.64 -3.34 -19.10
C ASN A 110 -0.34 -4.83 -19.23
N ILE A 111 0.32 -5.45 -18.26
CA ILE A 111 0.76 -6.85 -18.35
C ILE A 111 0.14 -7.76 -17.28
N THR A 112 -0.69 -7.21 -16.37
CA THR A 112 -1.29 -7.98 -15.27
C THR A 112 -2.79 -7.75 -15.16
N ASN A 113 -3.52 -8.79 -14.70
CA ASN A 113 -4.97 -8.74 -14.48
C ASN A 113 -5.34 -8.70 -12.99
N ILE A 114 -4.37 -8.69 -12.08
CA ILE A 114 -4.58 -8.60 -10.63
C ILE A 114 -4.46 -7.15 -10.14
N PRO A 115 -5.04 -6.80 -8.99
CA PRO A 115 -5.00 -5.43 -8.45
C PRO A 115 -3.59 -4.93 -8.16
N LEU A 116 -3.37 -3.62 -8.36
CA LEU A 116 -2.11 -2.94 -8.15
C LEU A 116 -2.20 -1.95 -6.99
N LEU A 117 -1.35 -2.13 -5.97
CA LEU A 117 -1.16 -1.20 -4.87
C LEU A 117 -0.08 -0.18 -5.19
N ARG A 118 -0.41 1.12 -5.13
CA ARG A 118 0.63 2.14 -5.00
C ARG A 118 1.19 2.12 -3.58
N LYS A 119 2.38 1.56 -3.41
CA LYS A 119 3.11 1.55 -2.13
C LYS A 119 4.02 2.77 -2.06
N ASP A 120 3.56 3.80 -1.37
CA ASP A 120 4.21 5.11 -1.25
C ASP A 120 3.84 5.75 0.08
N PHE A 121 4.50 6.86 0.45
CA PHE A 121 4.13 7.70 1.59
C PHE A 121 3.13 8.76 1.12
N ILE A 122 1.85 8.39 1.10
CA ILE A 122 0.78 9.25 0.61
C ILE A 122 0.33 10.20 1.72
N LEU A 123 0.50 11.50 1.49
CA LEU A 123 0.25 12.59 2.42
C LEU A 123 -0.71 13.65 1.85
N THR A 124 -1.04 13.57 0.56
CA THR A 124 -1.85 14.58 -0.12
C THR A 124 -2.83 13.96 -1.11
N LYS A 125 -3.94 14.66 -1.39
CA LYS A 125 -4.91 14.29 -2.45
C LYS A 125 -4.26 14.20 -3.83
N TYR A 126 -3.26 15.04 -4.09
CA TYR A 126 -2.50 15.04 -5.33
C TYR A 126 -1.93 13.64 -5.64
N GLN A 127 -1.28 13.01 -4.67
CA GLN A 127 -0.74 11.67 -4.85
C GLN A 127 -1.83 10.61 -5.07
N ILE A 128 -3.01 10.80 -4.53
CA ILE A 128 -4.15 9.89 -4.73
C ILE A 128 -4.69 10.02 -6.16
N ALA A 129 -4.85 11.26 -6.65
CA ALA A 129 -5.23 11.52 -8.04
C ALA A 129 -4.20 10.94 -9.02
N GLU A 130 -2.89 11.15 -8.78
CA GLU A 130 -1.83 10.50 -9.55
C GLU A 130 -1.96 8.97 -9.55
N ALA A 131 -2.22 8.36 -8.38
CA ALA A 131 -2.33 6.91 -8.26
C ALA A 131 -3.38 6.33 -9.21
N LEU A 132 -4.55 6.96 -9.27
CA LEU A 132 -5.63 6.54 -10.17
C LEU A 132 -5.21 6.67 -11.64
N ILE A 133 -4.67 7.82 -12.04
CA ILE A 133 -4.25 8.09 -13.43
C ILE A 133 -3.16 7.10 -13.88
N TYR A 134 -2.26 6.72 -12.97
CA TYR A 134 -1.19 5.75 -13.25
C TYR A 134 -1.64 4.29 -13.10
N GLY A 135 -2.92 4.03 -12.77
CA GLY A 135 -3.53 2.71 -12.85
C GLY A 135 -3.47 1.90 -11.56
N ALA A 136 -3.27 2.52 -10.40
CA ALA A 136 -3.47 1.85 -9.13
C ALA A 136 -4.94 1.45 -8.96
N ASP A 137 -5.19 0.33 -8.31
CA ASP A 137 -6.52 -0.14 -7.91
C ASP A 137 -6.75 0.17 -6.41
N PHE A 138 -5.68 0.28 -5.64
CA PHE A 138 -5.69 0.69 -4.24
C PHE A 138 -4.40 1.41 -3.85
N ILE A 139 -4.45 2.12 -2.73
CA ILE A 139 -3.35 2.91 -2.20
C ILE A 139 -3.03 2.54 -0.76
N LEU A 140 -1.83 2.93 -0.29
CA LEU A 140 -1.42 2.84 1.10
C LEU A 140 -1.62 4.18 1.81
N LEU A 141 -2.28 4.16 2.96
CA LEU A 141 -2.23 5.24 3.95
C LEU A 141 -1.60 4.74 5.24
N ILE A 142 -0.53 5.38 5.69
CA ILE A 142 0.20 5.00 6.91
C ILE A 142 -0.38 5.81 8.08
N ALA A 143 -1.11 5.16 8.99
CA ALA A 143 -1.76 5.83 10.12
C ALA A 143 -0.78 6.63 11.00
N LYS A 144 0.45 6.15 11.13
CA LYS A 144 1.54 6.81 11.87
C LYS A 144 1.99 8.13 11.27
N SER A 145 1.80 8.33 9.96
CA SER A 145 2.20 9.54 9.23
C SER A 145 1.13 10.63 9.21
N LEU A 146 -0.10 10.32 9.63
CA LEU A 146 -1.26 11.18 9.46
C LEU A 146 -1.95 11.44 10.81
N SER A 147 -2.48 12.63 11.00
CA SER A 147 -3.47 12.90 12.03
C SER A 147 -4.78 12.16 11.71
N GLN A 148 -5.72 12.11 12.67
CA GLN A 148 -7.02 11.48 12.42
C GLN A 148 -7.80 12.19 11.30
N ASP A 149 -7.77 13.52 11.27
CA ASP A 149 -8.51 14.31 10.29
C ASP A 149 -7.92 14.14 8.89
N GLU A 150 -6.58 14.16 8.75
CA GLU A 150 -5.90 13.89 7.49
C GLU A 150 -6.18 12.47 6.99
N LEU A 151 -6.14 11.46 7.86
CA LEU A 151 -6.47 10.09 7.48
C LEU A 151 -7.91 9.97 6.98
N ASN A 152 -8.87 10.59 7.68
CA ASN A 152 -10.28 10.60 7.27
C ASN A 152 -10.47 11.28 5.93
N GLU A 153 -9.83 12.42 5.72
CA GLU A 153 -9.92 13.20 4.49
C GLU A 153 -9.35 12.44 3.29
N LEU A 154 -8.13 11.93 3.42
CA LEU A 154 -7.46 11.19 2.35
C LEU A 154 -8.17 9.86 2.05
N TYR A 155 -8.63 9.15 3.08
CA TYR A 155 -9.43 7.93 2.93
C TYR A 155 -10.71 8.21 2.14
N SER A 156 -11.47 9.24 2.54
CA SER A 156 -12.71 9.61 1.87
C SER A 156 -12.48 10.04 0.43
N TYR A 157 -11.42 10.80 0.17
CA TYR A 157 -11.05 11.25 -1.17
C TYR A 157 -10.71 10.05 -2.09
N ALA A 158 -9.90 9.11 -1.60
CA ALA A 158 -9.55 7.90 -2.35
C ALA A 158 -10.80 7.06 -2.68
N ARG A 159 -11.70 6.87 -1.70
CA ARG A 159 -12.96 6.15 -1.89
C ARG A 159 -13.89 6.85 -2.90
N GLY A 160 -13.88 8.19 -2.91
CA GLY A 160 -14.60 9.01 -3.90
C GLY A 160 -14.11 8.78 -5.33
N LEU A 161 -12.85 8.42 -5.49
CA LEU A 161 -12.24 8.05 -6.77
C LEU A 161 -12.31 6.54 -7.09
N ASN A 162 -13.08 5.75 -6.35
CA ASN A 162 -13.19 4.29 -6.46
C ASN A 162 -11.86 3.53 -6.21
N LEU A 163 -10.87 4.15 -5.58
CA LEU A 163 -9.70 3.46 -5.08
C LEU A 163 -10.02 2.78 -3.74
N GLU A 164 -9.59 1.53 -3.56
CA GLU A 164 -9.52 0.94 -2.22
C GLU A 164 -8.33 1.48 -1.46
N VAL A 165 -8.38 1.35 -0.12
CA VAL A 165 -7.33 1.89 0.76
C VAL A 165 -6.88 0.82 1.74
N LEU A 166 -5.60 0.50 1.70
CA LEU A 166 -4.90 -0.27 2.72
C LEU A 166 -4.40 0.73 3.78
N VAL A 167 -4.96 0.67 5.00
CA VAL A 167 -4.49 1.49 6.12
C VAL A 167 -3.47 0.70 6.93
N GLU A 168 -2.21 1.11 6.86
CA GLU A 168 -1.10 0.48 7.58
C GLU A 168 -1.05 0.99 9.02
N ILE A 169 -0.96 0.04 9.97
CA ILE A 169 -0.90 0.27 11.40
C ILE A 169 0.33 -0.41 12.03
N HIS A 170 0.84 0.16 13.14
CA HIS A 170 2.01 -0.35 13.85
C HIS A 170 1.78 -0.53 15.35
N ASP A 171 0.63 -0.11 15.86
CA ASP A 171 0.25 -0.20 17.27
C ASP A 171 -1.27 0.00 17.45
N PHE A 172 -1.71 -0.07 18.71
CA PHE A 172 -3.11 0.12 19.09
C PHE A 172 -3.65 1.53 18.80
N GLU A 173 -2.81 2.56 18.88
CA GLU A 173 -3.22 3.94 18.56
C GLU A 173 -3.53 4.07 17.07
N ASP A 174 -2.67 3.50 16.21
CA ASP A 174 -2.87 3.45 14.77
C ASP A 174 -4.13 2.63 14.41
N LEU A 175 -4.37 1.48 15.08
CA LEU A 175 -5.58 0.69 14.91
C LEU A 175 -6.83 1.53 15.23
N THR A 176 -6.80 2.28 16.32
CA THR A 176 -7.90 3.18 16.70
C THR A 176 -8.19 4.21 15.61
N LYS A 177 -7.15 4.79 14.99
CA LYS A 177 -7.29 5.72 13.85
C LYS A 177 -7.92 5.03 12.65
N ALA A 178 -7.43 3.85 12.28
CA ALA A 178 -7.94 3.07 11.14
C ALA A 178 -9.42 2.73 11.30
N LEU A 179 -9.84 2.28 12.49
CA LEU A 179 -11.23 1.95 12.78
C LEU A 179 -12.15 3.19 12.74
N LYS A 180 -11.70 4.33 13.27
CA LYS A 180 -12.45 5.60 13.19
C LYS A 180 -12.61 6.09 11.75
N SER A 181 -11.62 5.85 10.89
CA SER A 181 -11.70 6.16 9.45
C SER A 181 -12.52 5.15 8.67
N LYS A 182 -13.09 4.12 9.33
CA LYS A 182 -13.87 3.03 8.74
C LYS A 182 -13.10 2.22 7.69
N ALA A 183 -11.79 2.08 7.89
CA ALA A 183 -10.95 1.28 7.00
C ALA A 183 -11.49 -0.15 6.84
N ASP A 184 -11.58 -0.62 5.59
CA ASP A 184 -12.03 -1.98 5.27
C ASP A 184 -10.86 -2.94 5.10
N ILE A 185 -9.68 -2.43 4.71
CA ILE A 185 -8.44 -3.20 4.55
C ILE A 185 -7.42 -2.60 5.52
N ILE A 186 -6.97 -3.39 6.48
CA ILE A 186 -6.05 -2.98 7.54
C ILE A 186 -4.76 -3.78 7.41
N GLY A 187 -3.64 -3.08 7.25
CA GLY A 187 -2.30 -3.68 7.20
C GLY A 187 -1.62 -3.61 8.56
N ILE A 188 -1.23 -4.74 9.13
CA ILE A 188 -0.44 -4.80 10.36
C ILE A 188 1.02 -4.96 9.97
N ASN A 189 1.82 -3.90 10.14
CA ASN A 189 3.23 -3.92 9.79
C ASN A 189 4.09 -4.28 10.99
N HIS A 190 4.65 -5.50 10.96
CA HIS A 190 5.54 -6.02 12.01
C HIS A 190 6.84 -5.22 12.16
N ARG A 191 7.21 -4.39 11.19
CA ARG A 191 8.44 -3.60 11.24
C ARG A 191 8.23 -2.26 11.93
N ASN A 192 8.93 -2.03 13.02
CA ASN A 192 8.97 -0.74 13.66
C ASN A 192 9.65 0.30 12.75
N LEU A 193 8.95 1.39 12.43
CA LEU A 193 9.46 2.43 11.52
C LEU A 193 10.59 3.30 12.12
N LYS A 194 10.85 3.20 13.44
CA LYS A 194 11.91 3.96 14.12
C LYS A 194 13.19 3.15 14.28
N THR A 195 13.06 1.88 14.72
CA THR A 195 14.19 0.99 15.06
C THR A 195 14.51 -0.01 13.97
N PHE A 196 13.58 -0.24 13.02
CA PHE A 196 13.58 -1.31 12.02
C PHE A 196 13.51 -2.73 12.59
N GLU A 197 13.35 -2.87 13.90
CA GLU A 197 13.11 -4.15 14.55
C GLU A 197 11.79 -4.77 14.11
N MET A 198 11.74 -6.10 14.14
CA MET A 198 10.56 -6.87 13.77
C MET A 198 9.87 -7.38 15.01
N ASP A 199 8.58 -7.08 15.15
CA ASP A 199 7.73 -7.67 16.16
C ASP A 199 6.72 -8.62 15.50
N MET A 200 7.07 -9.89 15.44
CA MET A 200 6.25 -10.92 14.80
C MET A 200 5.00 -11.32 15.61
N ASN A 201 4.83 -10.79 16.84
CA ASN A 201 3.66 -11.04 17.68
C ASN A 201 2.56 -9.99 17.47
N LEU A 202 2.87 -8.88 16.80
CA LEU A 202 1.95 -7.76 16.64
C LEU A 202 0.59 -8.16 16.03
N CYS A 203 0.57 -9.10 15.08
CA CYS A 203 -0.68 -9.63 14.54
C CYS A 203 -1.50 -10.34 15.62
N GLU A 204 -0.88 -11.16 16.49
CA GLU A 204 -1.57 -11.87 17.58
C GLU A 204 -2.19 -10.91 18.60
N GLU A 205 -1.56 -9.74 18.79
CA GLU A 205 -2.04 -8.71 19.72
C GLU A 205 -3.19 -7.89 19.13
N LEU A 206 -3.11 -7.52 17.84
CA LEU A 206 -4.03 -6.57 17.24
C LEU A 206 -5.23 -7.22 16.54
N ILE A 207 -5.09 -8.41 15.93
CA ILE A 207 -6.18 -9.07 15.19
C ILE A 207 -7.44 -9.26 16.07
N PRO A 208 -7.34 -9.72 17.34
CA PRO A 208 -8.52 -9.89 18.20
C PRO A 208 -9.31 -8.60 18.48
N LEU A 209 -8.71 -7.44 18.22
CA LEU A 209 -9.31 -6.11 18.44
C LEU A 209 -9.95 -5.54 17.17
N ILE A 210 -9.76 -6.19 16.02
CA ILE A 210 -10.32 -5.76 14.73
C ILE A 210 -11.71 -6.38 14.57
N PRO A 211 -12.75 -5.58 14.28
CA PRO A 211 -14.09 -6.09 14.06
C PRO A 211 -14.15 -7.07 12.87
N GLU A 212 -15.02 -8.08 12.98
CA GLU A 212 -15.28 -9.02 11.90
C GLU A 212 -15.64 -8.32 10.57
N GLY A 213 -15.30 -8.97 9.47
CA GLY A 213 -15.60 -8.49 8.12
C GLY A 213 -14.56 -7.54 7.51
N LYS A 214 -13.52 -7.18 8.26
CA LYS A 214 -12.36 -6.46 7.72
C LYS A 214 -11.40 -7.42 7.03
N ILE A 215 -10.68 -6.91 6.03
CA ILE A 215 -9.57 -7.64 5.40
C ILE A 215 -8.29 -7.25 6.16
N ILE A 216 -7.58 -8.25 6.66
CA ILE A 216 -6.35 -8.05 7.42
C ILE A 216 -5.17 -8.47 6.56
N VAL A 217 -4.15 -7.61 6.47
CA VAL A 217 -2.92 -7.85 5.73
C VAL A 217 -1.75 -7.83 6.71
N ALA A 218 -1.03 -8.95 6.83
CA ALA A 218 0.21 -9.00 7.59
C ALA A 218 1.38 -8.52 6.73
N GLU A 219 2.07 -7.47 7.16
CA GLU A 219 3.14 -6.84 6.42
C GLU A 219 4.50 -7.03 7.10
N SER A 220 5.53 -7.19 6.29
CA SER A 220 6.92 -7.43 6.72
C SER A 220 7.14 -8.78 7.43
N GLY A 221 8.34 -9.35 7.29
CA GLY A 221 8.76 -10.54 8.03
C GLY A 221 8.14 -11.87 7.58
N VAL A 222 7.31 -11.89 6.56
CA VAL A 222 6.76 -13.12 5.99
C VAL A 222 7.83 -13.76 5.11
N SER A 223 8.60 -14.69 5.68
CA SER A 223 9.82 -15.25 5.09
C SER A 223 9.69 -16.72 4.64
N ASP A 224 8.77 -17.45 5.23
CA ASP A 224 8.64 -18.89 5.04
C ASP A 224 7.22 -19.41 5.31
N SER A 225 7.02 -20.69 5.02
CA SER A 225 5.72 -21.36 5.16
C SER A 225 5.21 -21.50 6.60
N GLU A 226 6.11 -21.50 7.59
CA GLU A 226 5.74 -21.62 9.00
C GLU A 226 5.10 -20.32 9.49
N VAL A 227 5.72 -19.18 9.13
CA VAL A 227 5.15 -17.85 9.40
C VAL A 227 3.79 -17.69 8.72
N ILE A 228 3.67 -18.11 7.46
CA ILE A 228 2.40 -18.07 6.72
C ILE A 228 1.32 -18.88 7.43
N LYS A 229 1.61 -20.12 7.84
CA LYS A 229 0.66 -20.97 8.57
C LYS A 229 0.23 -20.35 9.90
N ARG A 230 1.20 -19.79 10.65
CA ARG A 230 0.93 -19.12 11.92
C ARG A 230 -0.04 -17.94 11.71
N LEU A 231 0.24 -17.06 10.75
CA LEU A 231 -0.61 -15.92 10.43
C LEU A 231 -2.01 -16.36 9.95
N HIS A 232 -2.08 -17.37 9.10
CA HIS A 232 -3.35 -17.90 8.60
C HIS A 232 -4.26 -18.41 9.72
N ASN A 233 -3.69 -19.04 10.76
CA ASN A 233 -4.45 -19.54 11.92
C ASN A 233 -5.00 -18.44 12.84
N LEU A 234 -4.62 -17.19 12.63
CA LEU A 234 -5.16 -16.05 13.39
C LEU A 234 -6.49 -15.52 12.80
N GLY A 235 -6.85 -15.90 11.59
CA GLY A 235 -8.06 -15.52 10.89
C GLY A 235 -7.82 -14.65 9.67
#